data_5c772df790325b3dd363182f40e77583
#
_entry.id   5c772df790325b3dd363182f40e77583
#
_cell.length_a   1.000
_cell.length_b   1.000
_cell.length_c   1.000
_cell.angle_alpha   90.00
_cell.angle_beta   90.00
_cell.angle_gamma   90.00
#
_symmetry.space_group_name_H-M   'P 1'
#
loop_
_entity.id
_entity.type
_entity.pdbx_description
1 polymer ?
#
loop_
_entity_poly.entity_id
_entity_poly.type
_entity_poly.pdbx_seq_one_letter_code
_entity_poly.pdbx_strand_id
1 'polypeptide(L)'
;MQLVDRALSALEVLSRNMDGLSVTELAEQLDIPASSTHRILTSLKGNHLVVQDAQTKKYRLGYKICGIAAGVVKGSVLTQAAQTSMQKLAEKIDRNVVLCIMEHGVAMNIACSERGDSNMYMMKIGHVIPFYSTSAGRVFMAYMDRKQALEILEKETRTKTTPNTKTGLQELNAELDRIRAQGYSVIDEELQLGIQGVACPIFDINGEPAAALAFTSLKDGNEEEMQKRIRLLKAYAEEISEAIR
;
A
#
# COMPACT_ATOMS: atom_id res chain seq x y z
N MET A 1 20.76 10.59 13.23
CA MET A 1 19.49 10.96 12.56
C MET A 1 19.33 12.49 12.62
N GLN A 2 19.18 13.13 11.47
CA GLN A 2 19.08 14.60 11.40
C GLN A 2 17.71 15.06 11.92
N LEU A 3 17.54 16.36 12.21
CA LEU A 3 16.30 16.92 12.77
C LEU A 3 15.09 16.69 11.85
N VAL A 4 15.31 16.79 10.54
CA VAL A 4 14.26 16.56 9.52
C VAL A 4 13.80 15.11 9.56
N ASP A 5 14.72 14.14 9.60
CA ASP A 5 14.37 12.71 9.66
C ASP A 5 13.51 12.40 10.89
N ARG A 6 13.89 12.98 12.05
CA ARG A 6 13.12 12.81 13.30
C ARG A 6 11.71 13.40 13.20
N ALA A 7 11.57 14.53 12.51
CA ALA A 7 10.26 15.16 12.32
C ALA A 7 9.36 14.31 11.38
N LEU A 8 9.93 13.76 10.31
CA LEU A 8 9.23 12.84 9.41
C LEU A 8 8.81 11.57 10.16
N SER A 9 9.74 10.93 10.90
CA SER A 9 9.42 9.76 11.72
C SER A 9 8.31 10.04 12.75
N ALA A 10 8.29 11.25 13.35
CA ALA A 10 7.22 11.64 14.27
C ALA A 10 5.85 11.69 13.58
N LEU A 11 5.77 12.21 12.35
CA LEU A 11 4.53 12.21 11.56
C LEU A 11 4.10 10.78 11.21
N GLU A 12 5.03 9.91 10.84
CA GLU A 12 4.74 8.49 10.54
C GLU A 12 4.20 7.74 11.76
N VAL A 13 4.84 7.92 12.93
CA VAL A 13 4.37 7.31 14.18
C VAL A 13 2.96 7.81 14.53
N LEU A 14 2.72 9.11 14.44
CA LEU A 14 1.40 9.69 14.70
C LEU A 14 0.33 9.22 13.71
N SER A 15 0.69 8.93 12.47
CA SER A 15 -0.26 8.42 11.47
C SER A 15 -0.83 7.04 11.81
N ARG A 16 -0.08 6.24 12.59
CA ARG A 16 -0.48 4.90 13.04
C ARG A 16 -1.25 4.92 14.35
N ASN A 17 -1.27 6.07 15.05
CA ASN A 17 -1.88 6.24 16.38
C ASN A 17 -2.98 7.30 16.31
N MET A 18 -4.18 6.91 15.86
CA MET A 18 -5.30 7.84 15.61
C MET A 18 -5.79 8.54 16.89
N ASP A 19 -5.68 7.91 18.06
CA ASP A 19 -6.03 8.47 19.38
C ASP A 19 -5.01 9.49 19.86
N GLY A 20 -3.91 9.65 19.11
CA GLY A 20 -2.80 10.54 19.45
C GLY A 20 -1.87 9.98 20.52
N LEU A 21 -0.69 10.58 20.60
CA LEU A 21 0.36 10.23 21.57
C LEU A 21 0.77 11.44 22.39
N SER A 22 1.11 11.22 23.66
CA SER A 22 1.81 12.20 24.49
C SER A 22 3.26 12.37 24.04
N VAL A 23 3.95 13.40 24.53
CA VAL A 23 5.38 13.59 24.27
C VAL A 23 6.21 12.39 24.69
N THR A 24 5.89 11.79 25.83
CA THR A 24 6.62 10.63 26.38
C THR A 24 6.43 9.38 25.53
N GLU A 25 5.17 9.04 25.21
CA GLU A 25 4.84 7.90 24.35
C GLU A 25 5.52 8.00 22.98
N LEU A 26 5.53 9.21 22.39
CA LEU A 26 6.19 9.43 21.10
C LEU A 26 7.72 9.37 21.21
N ALA A 27 8.29 9.89 22.29
CA ALA A 27 9.73 9.85 22.56
C ALA A 27 10.24 8.40 22.69
N GLU A 28 9.49 7.54 23.37
CA GLU A 28 9.78 6.11 23.50
C GLU A 28 9.74 5.41 22.14
N GLN A 29 8.71 5.66 21.33
CA GLN A 29 8.61 5.03 19.99
C GLN A 29 9.68 5.51 19.01
N LEU A 30 10.19 6.73 19.18
CA LEU A 30 11.25 7.30 18.32
C LEU A 30 12.66 7.03 18.86
N ASP A 31 12.79 6.49 20.06
CA ASP A 31 14.07 6.30 20.75
C ASP A 31 14.91 7.60 20.82
N ILE A 32 14.25 8.71 21.22
CA ILE A 32 14.90 10.02 21.40
C ILE A 32 14.44 10.70 22.70
N PRO A 33 15.26 11.62 23.24
CA PRO A 33 14.89 12.34 24.46
C PRO A 33 13.56 13.10 24.33
N ALA A 34 12.74 13.09 25.39
CA ALA A 34 11.45 13.80 25.44
C ALA A 34 11.59 15.32 25.15
N SER A 35 12.70 15.94 25.57
CA SER A 35 12.99 17.36 25.25
C SER A 35 13.16 17.60 23.74
N SER A 36 13.80 16.68 23.02
CA SER A 36 13.92 16.75 21.57
C SER A 36 12.58 16.52 20.88
N THR A 37 11.80 15.53 21.35
CA THR A 37 10.46 15.24 20.85
C THR A 37 9.53 16.44 21.04
N HIS A 38 9.57 17.10 22.20
CA HIS A 38 8.78 18.31 22.46
C HIS A 38 9.13 19.43 21.48
N ARG A 39 10.41 19.67 21.19
CA ARG A 39 10.84 20.67 20.21
C ARG A 39 10.33 20.36 18.80
N ILE A 40 10.39 19.10 18.38
CA ILE A 40 9.86 18.64 17.09
C ILE A 40 8.34 18.89 17.04
N LEU A 41 7.59 18.44 18.03
CA LEU A 41 6.15 18.63 18.11
C LEU A 41 5.75 20.11 18.14
N THR A 42 6.50 20.95 18.83
CA THR A 42 6.27 22.41 18.85
C THR A 42 6.43 23.00 17.45
N SER A 43 7.48 22.60 16.71
CA SER A 43 7.69 23.06 15.34
C SER A 43 6.60 22.56 14.39
N LEU A 44 6.24 21.28 14.46
CA LEU A 44 5.18 20.69 13.65
C LEU A 44 3.81 21.32 13.95
N LYS A 45 3.51 21.61 15.22
CA LYS A 45 2.29 22.32 15.67
C LYS A 45 2.25 23.75 15.15
N GLY A 46 3.37 24.48 15.22
CA GLY A 46 3.48 25.83 14.66
C GLY A 46 3.23 25.90 13.16
N ASN A 47 3.51 24.80 12.46
CA ASN A 47 3.22 24.62 11.03
C ASN A 47 1.87 23.93 10.75
N HIS A 48 1.04 23.68 11.75
CA HIS A 48 -0.27 23.03 11.66
C HIS A 48 -0.23 21.58 11.13
N LEU A 49 0.95 20.93 11.09
CA LEU A 49 1.09 19.53 10.68
C LEU A 49 0.66 18.56 11.79
N VAL A 50 0.70 19.01 13.04
CA VAL A 50 0.14 18.31 14.19
C VAL A 50 -0.74 19.24 15.00
N VAL A 51 -1.69 18.67 15.71
CA VAL A 51 -2.55 19.36 16.67
C VAL A 51 -2.43 18.69 18.03
N GLN A 52 -2.56 19.47 19.10
CA GLN A 52 -2.56 18.95 20.46
C GLN A 52 -3.95 19.05 21.04
N ASP A 53 -4.47 17.94 21.51
CA ASP A 53 -5.74 17.91 22.23
C ASP A 53 -5.63 18.69 23.54
N ALA A 54 -6.61 19.57 23.81
CA ALA A 54 -6.57 20.47 24.95
C ALA A 54 -6.75 19.76 26.30
N GLN A 55 -7.48 18.65 26.32
CA GLN A 55 -7.80 17.88 27.54
C GLN A 55 -6.75 16.80 27.81
N THR A 56 -6.48 15.95 26.82
CA THR A 56 -5.58 14.80 26.97
C THR A 56 -4.10 15.18 26.84
N LYS A 57 -3.81 16.38 26.28
CA LYS A 57 -2.45 16.84 25.91
C LYS A 57 -1.75 15.97 24.87
N LYS A 58 -2.45 14.98 24.28
CA LYS A 58 -1.93 14.14 23.22
C LYS A 58 -1.84 14.88 21.90
N TYR A 59 -0.87 14.49 21.07
CA TYR A 59 -0.64 15.03 19.74
C TYR A 59 -1.16 14.07 18.69
N ARG A 60 -1.81 14.59 17.66
CA ARG A 60 -2.27 13.84 16.47
C ARG A 60 -1.98 14.63 15.21
N LEU A 61 -2.08 13.99 14.05
CA LEU A 61 -1.90 14.66 12.76
C LEU A 61 -2.92 15.79 12.57
N GLY A 62 -2.46 16.90 11.99
CA GLY A 62 -3.29 18.04 11.62
C GLY A 62 -3.78 17.94 10.17
N TYR A 63 -4.95 18.51 9.89
CA TYR A 63 -5.56 18.46 8.54
C TYR A 63 -4.73 19.16 7.44
N LYS A 64 -3.73 19.95 7.78
CA LYS A 64 -2.81 20.52 6.77
C LYS A 64 -2.10 19.45 5.94
N ILE A 65 -1.86 18.26 6.51
CA ILE A 65 -1.28 17.13 5.80
C ILE A 65 -2.17 16.71 4.62
N CYS A 66 -3.50 16.73 4.79
CA CYS A 66 -4.44 16.45 3.71
C CYS A 66 -4.29 17.46 2.56
N GLY A 67 -4.04 18.74 2.88
CA GLY A 67 -3.78 19.77 1.86
C GLY A 67 -2.50 19.52 1.06
N ILE A 68 -1.43 19.02 1.71
CA ILE A 68 -0.19 18.65 1.04
C ILE A 68 -0.43 17.43 0.13
N ALA A 69 -1.07 16.39 0.66
CA ALA A 69 -1.38 15.17 -0.09
C ALA A 69 -2.33 15.43 -1.29
N ALA A 70 -3.27 16.36 -1.14
CA ALA A 70 -4.20 16.72 -2.22
C ALA A 70 -3.48 17.25 -3.48
N GLY A 71 -2.31 17.89 -3.33
CA GLY A 71 -1.47 18.32 -4.46
C GLY A 71 -0.99 17.14 -5.31
N VAL A 72 -0.62 16.03 -4.68
CA VAL A 72 -0.19 14.81 -5.35
C VAL A 72 -1.39 14.12 -6.03
N VAL A 73 -2.48 13.92 -5.29
CA VAL A 73 -3.66 13.18 -5.77
C VAL A 73 -4.33 13.90 -6.94
N LYS A 74 -4.51 15.23 -6.85
CA LYS A 74 -5.13 16.03 -7.92
C LYS A 74 -4.27 16.16 -9.17
N GLY A 75 -2.95 16.09 -9.05
CA GLY A 75 -2.02 16.15 -10.18
C GLY A 75 -1.85 14.80 -10.90
N SER A 76 -2.32 13.70 -10.34
CA SER A 76 -2.13 12.36 -10.89
C SER A 76 -3.24 11.98 -11.88
N VAL A 77 -2.90 11.91 -13.17
CA VAL A 77 -3.79 11.39 -14.23
C VAL A 77 -4.23 9.96 -13.89
N LEU A 78 -3.31 9.12 -13.40
CA LEU A 78 -3.58 7.75 -12.97
C LEU A 78 -4.66 7.67 -11.89
N THR A 79 -4.56 8.47 -10.82
CA THR A 79 -5.53 8.44 -9.72
C THR A 79 -6.91 8.90 -10.19
N GLN A 80 -6.97 9.92 -11.05
CA GLN A 80 -8.24 10.42 -11.62
C GLN A 80 -8.88 9.37 -12.53
N ALA A 81 -8.11 8.74 -13.42
CA ALA A 81 -8.59 7.69 -14.31
C ALA A 81 -9.08 6.46 -13.53
N ALA A 82 -8.36 6.08 -12.46
CA ALA A 82 -8.69 4.89 -11.67
C ALA A 82 -9.93 5.06 -10.77
N GLN A 83 -10.26 6.27 -10.32
CA GLN A 83 -11.25 6.51 -9.27
C GLN A 83 -12.62 5.87 -9.57
N THR A 84 -13.19 6.15 -10.72
CA THR A 84 -14.52 5.64 -11.10
C THR A 84 -14.50 4.13 -11.35
N SER A 85 -13.46 3.62 -11.99
CA SER A 85 -13.29 2.20 -12.30
C SER A 85 -13.08 1.38 -11.04
N MET A 86 -12.30 1.86 -10.08
CA MET A 86 -12.13 1.24 -8.77
C MET A 86 -13.44 1.15 -7.98
N GLN A 87 -14.24 2.24 -7.97
CA GLN A 87 -15.52 2.24 -7.29
C GLN A 87 -16.49 1.21 -7.89
N LYS A 88 -16.64 1.21 -9.22
CA LYS A 88 -17.49 0.24 -9.92
C LYS A 88 -17.03 -1.20 -9.71
N LEU A 89 -15.71 -1.43 -9.73
CA LEU A 89 -15.16 -2.76 -9.47
C LEU A 89 -15.46 -3.20 -8.04
N ALA A 90 -15.18 -2.35 -7.05
CA ALA A 90 -15.44 -2.64 -5.64
C ALA A 90 -16.92 -3.01 -5.39
N GLU A 91 -17.85 -2.29 -6.03
CA GLU A 91 -19.29 -2.59 -6.00
C GLU A 91 -19.62 -3.96 -6.60
N LYS A 92 -19.04 -4.30 -7.77
CA LYS A 92 -19.33 -5.55 -8.47
C LYS A 92 -18.79 -6.79 -7.78
N ILE A 93 -17.61 -6.68 -7.16
CA ILE A 93 -16.97 -7.83 -6.49
C ILE A 93 -17.25 -7.87 -4.99
N ASP A 94 -17.90 -6.82 -4.45
CA ASP A 94 -18.18 -6.61 -3.03
C ASP A 94 -16.92 -6.78 -2.15
N ARG A 95 -15.83 -6.13 -2.57
CA ARG A 95 -14.52 -6.16 -1.88
C ARG A 95 -13.84 -4.82 -1.99
N ASN A 96 -12.96 -4.54 -1.03
CA ASN A 96 -12.08 -3.37 -1.10
C ASN A 96 -11.11 -3.52 -2.26
N VAL A 97 -10.98 -2.45 -3.05
CA VAL A 97 -10.06 -2.36 -4.19
C VAL A 97 -9.04 -1.28 -3.90
N VAL A 98 -7.77 -1.58 -4.10
CA VAL A 98 -6.66 -0.63 -3.91
C VAL A 98 -5.91 -0.42 -5.21
N LEU A 99 -5.40 0.79 -5.38
CA LEU A 99 -4.43 1.17 -6.40
C LEU A 99 -3.06 1.29 -5.74
N CYS A 100 -2.12 0.53 -6.24
CA CYS A 100 -0.74 0.52 -5.76
C CYS A 100 0.18 1.10 -6.82
N ILE A 101 1.18 1.86 -6.41
CA ILE A 101 2.29 2.30 -7.28
C ILE A 101 3.62 1.80 -6.73
N MET A 102 4.61 1.83 -7.59
CA MET A 102 6.01 1.66 -7.19
C MET A 102 6.79 2.92 -7.56
N GLU A 103 7.39 3.57 -6.58
CA GLU A 103 8.20 4.76 -6.77
C GLU A 103 9.50 4.64 -5.99
N HIS A 104 10.63 4.88 -6.65
CA HIS A 104 11.97 4.78 -6.06
C HIS A 104 12.26 3.47 -5.30
N GLY A 105 11.74 2.35 -5.80
CA GLY A 105 11.94 1.03 -5.19
C GLY A 105 11.06 0.77 -3.95
N VAL A 106 10.04 1.59 -3.74
CA VAL A 106 9.03 1.42 -2.67
C VAL A 106 7.67 1.24 -3.30
N ALA A 107 6.99 0.14 -2.97
CA ALA A 107 5.62 -0.09 -3.39
C ALA A 107 4.65 0.35 -2.29
N MET A 108 3.59 1.10 -2.66
CA MET A 108 2.61 1.62 -1.70
C MET A 108 1.22 1.76 -2.29
N ASN A 109 0.22 1.75 -1.43
CA ASN A 109 -1.16 2.04 -1.79
C ASN A 109 -1.39 3.55 -1.87
N ILE A 110 -1.96 4.04 -2.97
CA ILE A 110 -2.24 5.47 -3.18
C ILE A 110 -3.73 5.80 -3.25
N ALA A 111 -4.58 4.83 -3.49
CA ALA A 111 -6.03 4.99 -3.46
C ALA A 111 -6.69 3.70 -2.98
N CYS A 112 -7.87 3.84 -2.38
CA CYS A 112 -8.70 2.72 -1.94
C CYS A 112 -10.18 3.03 -2.20
N SER A 113 -10.92 2.05 -2.74
CA SER A 113 -12.38 2.04 -2.77
C SER A 113 -12.86 1.00 -1.78
N GLU A 114 -13.41 1.48 -0.65
CA GLU A 114 -13.84 0.63 0.46
C GLU A 114 -15.23 0.07 0.23
N ARG A 115 -15.43 -1.20 0.63
CA ARG A 115 -16.71 -1.90 0.68
C ARG A 115 -16.81 -2.73 1.97
N GLY A 116 -17.88 -2.49 2.73
CA GLY A 116 -18.12 -3.21 3.98
C GLY A 116 -17.14 -2.88 5.11
N ASP A 117 -17.26 -3.61 6.22
CA ASP A 117 -16.52 -3.38 7.48
C ASP A 117 -15.10 -3.96 7.52
N SER A 118 -14.50 -4.25 6.38
CA SER A 118 -13.17 -4.86 6.39
C SER A 118 -12.07 -3.85 6.75
N ASN A 119 -11.81 -3.72 8.04
CA ASN A 119 -10.67 -2.99 8.61
C ASN A 119 -9.31 -3.66 8.27
N MET A 120 -9.08 -4.01 7.01
CA MET A 120 -7.81 -4.58 6.59
C MET A 120 -6.76 -3.48 6.52
N TYR A 121 -5.92 -3.39 7.54
CA TYR A 121 -4.84 -2.41 7.67
C TYR A 121 -3.96 -2.32 6.41
N MET A 122 -3.72 -3.46 5.76
CA MET A 122 -2.90 -3.57 4.55
C MET A 122 -3.46 -2.81 3.33
N MET A 123 -4.73 -2.41 3.34
CA MET A 123 -5.37 -1.71 2.23
C MET A 123 -5.44 -0.18 2.42
N LYS A 124 -4.86 0.34 3.50
CA LYS A 124 -4.87 1.79 3.78
C LYS A 124 -3.94 2.56 2.83
N ILE A 125 -4.36 3.76 2.44
CA ILE A 125 -3.56 4.70 1.66
C ILE A 125 -2.27 5.04 2.42
N GLY A 126 -1.13 5.10 1.70
CA GLY A 126 0.18 5.34 2.27
C GLY A 126 0.85 4.11 2.89
N HIS A 127 0.16 2.96 2.92
CA HIS A 127 0.78 1.72 3.41
C HIS A 127 1.81 1.20 2.42
N VAL A 128 3.05 1.04 2.88
CA VAL A 128 4.14 0.42 2.12
C VAL A 128 3.94 -1.09 2.14
N ILE A 129 3.94 -1.70 0.97
CA ILE A 129 3.69 -3.13 0.80
C ILE A 129 4.97 -3.89 0.47
N PRO A 130 5.21 -5.06 1.09
CA PRO A 130 6.33 -5.93 0.74
C PRO A 130 6.20 -6.46 -0.69
N PHE A 131 7.33 -6.58 -1.38
CA PHE A 131 7.34 -7.13 -2.74
C PHE A 131 7.10 -8.63 -2.77
N TYR A 132 7.72 -9.39 -1.86
CA TYR A 132 7.70 -10.86 -1.90
C TYR A 132 6.36 -11.47 -1.48
N SER A 133 5.59 -10.83 -0.61
CA SER A 133 4.42 -11.42 0.05
C SER A 133 3.09 -10.77 -0.30
N THR A 134 3.07 -9.76 -1.17
CA THR A 134 1.83 -9.13 -1.65
C THR A 134 1.60 -9.38 -3.13
N SER A 135 0.33 -9.48 -3.53
CA SER A 135 -0.02 -9.68 -4.95
C SER A 135 0.44 -8.50 -5.82
N ALA A 136 0.24 -7.25 -5.36
CA ALA A 136 0.67 -6.06 -6.08
C ALA A 136 2.21 -5.95 -6.14
N GLY A 137 2.91 -6.25 -5.04
CA GLY A 137 4.38 -6.27 -5.03
C GLY A 137 4.95 -7.26 -6.05
N ARG A 138 4.38 -8.47 -6.14
CA ARG A 138 4.79 -9.46 -7.14
C ARG A 138 4.43 -9.04 -8.57
N VAL A 139 3.35 -8.31 -8.78
CA VAL A 139 3.04 -7.73 -10.09
C VAL A 139 4.17 -6.80 -10.52
N PHE A 140 4.58 -5.84 -9.69
CA PHE A 140 5.69 -4.94 -10.05
C PHE A 140 6.96 -5.71 -10.38
N MET A 141 7.35 -6.69 -9.54
CA MET A 141 8.54 -7.49 -9.79
C MET A 141 8.44 -8.36 -11.04
N ALA A 142 7.26 -8.86 -11.37
CA ALA A 142 7.08 -9.68 -12.57
C ALA A 142 7.33 -8.89 -13.86
N TYR A 143 7.05 -7.59 -13.88
CA TYR A 143 7.14 -6.77 -15.09
C TYR A 143 8.38 -5.87 -15.15
N MET A 144 9.10 -5.65 -14.04
CA MET A 144 10.39 -4.95 -14.08
C MET A 144 11.51 -5.82 -14.66
N ASP A 145 12.69 -5.22 -14.86
CA ASP A 145 13.90 -5.98 -15.22
C ASP A 145 14.17 -7.10 -14.21
N ARG A 146 14.45 -8.30 -14.71
CA ARG A 146 14.61 -9.50 -13.87
C ARG A 146 15.75 -9.38 -12.87
N LYS A 147 16.85 -8.77 -13.26
CA LYS A 147 18.00 -8.58 -12.37
C LYS A 147 17.65 -7.63 -11.23
N GLN A 148 16.95 -6.53 -11.55
CA GLN A 148 16.47 -5.58 -10.54
C GLN A 148 15.49 -6.25 -9.58
N ALA A 149 14.54 -7.05 -10.08
CA ALA A 149 13.60 -7.79 -9.24
C ALA A 149 14.30 -8.72 -8.25
N LEU A 150 15.31 -9.47 -8.71
CA LEU A 150 16.07 -10.35 -7.84
C LEU A 150 16.92 -9.58 -6.82
N GLU A 151 17.54 -8.47 -7.19
CA GLU A 151 18.27 -7.60 -6.26
C GLU A 151 17.37 -7.03 -5.15
N ILE A 152 16.13 -6.65 -5.48
CA ILE A 152 15.14 -6.20 -4.50
C ILE A 152 14.81 -7.35 -3.54
N LEU A 153 14.49 -8.53 -4.08
CA LEU A 153 14.18 -9.70 -3.27
C LEU A 153 15.33 -10.13 -2.35
N GLU A 154 16.56 -10.04 -2.81
CA GLU A 154 17.73 -10.37 -2.00
C GLU A 154 17.92 -9.41 -0.82
N LYS A 155 17.64 -8.13 -1.01
CA LYS A 155 17.74 -7.08 0.02
C LYS A 155 16.54 -7.06 0.98
N GLU A 156 15.38 -7.52 0.54
CA GLU A 156 14.16 -7.51 1.34
C GLU A 156 14.20 -8.58 2.43
N THR A 157 13.87 -8.20 3.67
CA THR A 157 13.72 -9.15 4.77
C THR A 157 12.46 -9.99 4.56
N ARG A 158 12.63 -11.24 4.16
CA ARG A 158 11.51 -12.16 3.89
C ARG A 158 11.16 -12.97 5.13
N THR A 159 10.15 -12.51 5.85
CA THR A 159 9.63 -13.19 7.04
C THR A 159 8.52 -14.17 6.67
N LYS A 160 8.61 -15.39 7.16
CA LYS A 160 7.55 -16.39 6.99
C LYS A 160 6.44 -16.13 8.00
N THR A 161 5.43 -15.35 7.59
CA THR A 161 4.30 -14.94 8.47
C THR A 161 3.24 -16.03 8.62
N THR A 162 3.12 -16.92 7.62
CA THR A 162 2.26 -18.11 7.65
C THR A 162 3.01 -19.32 7.13
N PRO A 163 2.51 -20.56 7.30
CA PRO A 163 3.08 -21.74 6.67
C PRO A 163 3.15 -21.64 5.14
N ASN A 164 2.26 -20.86 4.52
CA ASN A 164 2.13 -20.72 3.07
C ASN A 164 3.01 -19.60 2.49
N THR A 165 3.62 -18.74 3.33
CA THR A 165 4.47 -17.63 2.86
C THR A 165 5.64 -18.14 2.05
N LYS A 166 5.73 -17.73 0.79
CA LYS A 166 6.86 -18.00 -0.09
C LYS A 166 8.01 -17.06 0.25
N THR A 167 9.16 -17.62 0.64
CA THR A 167 10.36 -16.85 1.00
C THR A 167 11.59 -17.24 0.21
N GLY A 168 11.55 -18.38 -0.50
CA GLY A 168 12.64 -18.88 -1.32
C GLY A 168 12.79 -18.12 -2.62
N LEU A 169 14.01 -17.66 -2.96
CA LEU A 169 14.27 -16.89 -4.19
C LEU A 169 13.89 -17.66 -5.46
N GLN A 170 14.19 -18.97 -5.53
CA GLN A 170 13.83 -19.78 -6.70
C GLN A 170 12.33 -19.90 -6.87
N GLU A 171 11.59 -20.12 -5.78
CA GLU A 171 10.14 -20.22 -5.79
C GLU A 171 9.50 -18.88 -6.21
N LEU A 172 9.96 -17.78 -5.64
CA LEU A 172 9.51 -16.44 -6.01
C LEU A 172 9.82 -16.12 -7.47
N ASN A 173 11.01 -16.48 -7.96
CA ASN A 173 11.36 -16.26 -9.35
C ASN A 173 10.44 -17.03 -10.32
N ALA A 174 10.12 -18.29 -10.03
CA ALA A 174 9.17 -19.07 -10.82
C ALA A 174 7.74 -18.49 -10.77
N GLU A 175 7.36 -17.89 -9.64
CA GLU A 175 6.09 -17.16 -9.49
C GLU A 175 6.02 -15.94 -10.41
N LEU A 176 7.11 -15.15 -10.52
CA LEU A 176 7.16 -14.01 -11.43
C LEU A 176 6.94 -14.40 -12.88
N ASP A 177 7.45 -15.57 -13.32
CA ASP A 177 7.23 -16.07 -14.68
C ASP A 177 5.75 -16.45 -14.89
N ARG A 178 5.12 -17.07 -13.90
CA ARG A 178 3.67 -17.38 -13.93
C ARG A 178 2.83 -16.11 -14.03
N ILE A 179 3.16 -15.09 -13.24
CA ILE A 179 2.45 -13.81 -13.25
C ILE A 179 2.53 -13.16 -14.63
N ARG A 180 3.70 -13.14 -15.27
CA ARG A 180 3.86 -12.64 -16.65
C ARG A 180 2.99 -13.41 -17.65
N ALA A 181 2.95 -14.72 -17.55
CA ALA A 181 2.21 -15.57 -18.48
C ALA A 181 0.69 -15.40 -18.34
N GLN A 182 0.16 -15.29 -17.11
CA GLN A 182 -1.29 -15.22 -16.87
C GLN A 182 -1.83 -13.78 -16.78
N GLY A 183 -0.97 -12.78 -16.54
CA GLY A 183 -1.32 -11.37 -16.44
C GLY A 183 -1.91 -10.93 -15.10
N TYR A 184 -1.74 -11.73 -14.03
CA TYR A 184 -2.17 -11.38 -12.68
C TYR A 184 -1.39 -12.16 -11.63
N SER A 185 -1.38 -11.68 -10.41
CA SER A 185 -0.79 -12.33 -9.24
C SER A 185 -1.88 -12.74 -8.27
N VAL A 186 -1.71 -13.91 -7.65
CA VAL A 186 -2.52 -14.36 -6.51
C VAL A 186 -1.59 -14.69 -5.36
N ILE A 187 -1.92 -14.19 -4.17
CA ILE A 187 -1.38 -14.68 -2.90
C ILE A 187 -2.48 -15.43 -2.16
N ASP A 188 -2.17 -16.62 -1.68
CA ASP A 188 -3.13 -17.49 -1.00
C ASP A 188 -2.64 -17.78 0.42
N GLU A 189 -3.24 -17.11 1.40
CA GLU A 189 -2.91 -17.24 2.82
C GLU A 189 -1.43 -16.98 3.16
N GLU A 190 -0.72 -16.22 2.33
CA GLU A 190 0.72 -15.98 2.51
C GLU A 190 1.02 -14.86 3.51
N LEU A 191 0.14 -13.86 3.64
CA LEU A 191 0.26 -12.78 4.63
C LEU A 191 -0.46 -13.13 5.93
N GLN A 192 -1.65 -13.70 5.82
CA GLN A 192 -2.51 -14.10 6.91
C GLN A 192 -3.36 -15.28 6.48
N LEU A 193 -3.51 -16.27 7.36
CA LEU A 193 -4.39 -17.43 7.12
C LEU A 193 -5.83 -16.97 6.91
N GLY A 194 -6.52 -17.60 5.97
CA GLY A 194 -7.89 -17.26 5.59
C GLY A 194 -8.01 -16.05 4.64
N ILE A 195 -6.89 -15.43 4.22
CA ILE A 195 -6.89 -14.26 3.34
C ILE A 195 -6.23 -14.58 1.99
N GLN A 196 -6.91 -14.18 0.92
CA GLN A 196 -6.40 -14.22 -0.45
C GLN A 196 -6.30 -12.80 -1.00
N GLY A 197 -5.25 -12.53 -1.78
CA GLY A 197 -5.06 -11.26 -2.48
C GLY A 197 -4.80 -11.47 -3.95
N VAL A 198 -5.42 -10.64 -4.79
CA VAL A 198 -5.22 -10.66 -6.25
C VAL A 198 -4.83 -9.28 -6.73
N ALA A 199 -3.90 -9.23 -7.71
CA ALA A 199 -3.50 -7.97 -8.34
C ALA A 199 -3.28 -8.17 -9.85
N CYS A 200 -3.62 -7.14 -10.63
CA CYS A 200 -3.33 -7.02 -12.06
C CYS A 200 -2.51 -5.76 -12.33
N PRO A 201 -1.60 -5.78 -13.32
CA PRO A 201 -0.87 -4.59 -13.74
C PRO A 201 -1.79 -3.61 -14.46
N ILE A 202 -1.50 -2.33 -14.30
CA ILE A 202 -1.99 -1.23 -15.13
C ILE A 202 -0.78 -0.72 -15.90
N PHE A 203 -0.87 -0.70 -17.24
CA PHE A 203 0.24 -0.36 -18.10
C PHE A 203 0.13 1.07 -18.64
N ASP A 204 1.26 1.76 -18.72
CA ASP A 204 1.37 3.05 -19.40
C ASP A 204 1.46 2.90 -20.93
N ILE A 205 1.67 4.03 -21.62
CA ILE A 205 1.80 4.07 -23.08
C ILE A 205 3.04 3.31 -23.61
N ASN A 206 4.06 3.10 -22.77
CA ASN A 206 5.27 2.37 -23.14
C ASN A 206 5.14 0.87 -22.89
N GLY A 207 4.02 0.43 -22.31
CA GLY A 207 3.81 -0.96 -21.87
C GLY A 207 4.51 -1.31 -20.55
N GLU A 208 4.95 -0.30 -19.79
CA GLU A 208 5.54 -0.48 -18.47
C GLU A 208 4.47 -0.42 -17.37
N PRO A 209 4.63 -1.16 -16.26
CA PRO A 209 3.65 -1.17 -15.19
C PRO A 209 3.64 0.16 -14.42
N ALA A 210 2.70 1.04 -14.76
CA ALA A 210 2.48 2.31 -14.07
C ALA A 210 1.90 2.11 -12.66
N ALA A 211 1.07 1.06 -12.48
CA ALA A 211 0.41 0.75 -11.23
C ALA A 211 0.00 -0.72 -11.16
N ALA A 212 -0.51 -1.15 -10.01
CA ALA A 212 -1.21 -2.41 -9.84
C ALA A 212 -2.58 -2.16 -9.20
N LEU A 213 -3.63 -2.74 -9.80
CA LEU A 213 -4.97 -2.77 -9.23
C LEU A 213 -5.14 -4.07 -8.45
N ALA A 214 -5.55 -4.00 -7.19
CA ALA A 214 -5.63 -5.17 -6.35
C ALA A 214 -6.89 -5.20 -5.48
N PHE A 215 -7.31 -6.40 -5.11
CA PHE A 215 -8.29 -6.62 -4.05
C PHE A 215 -7.84 -7.72 -3.10
N THR A 216 -8.45 -7.75 -1.93
CA THR A 216 -8.26 -8.80 -0.93
C THR A 216 -9.61 -9.37 -0.54
N SER A 217 -9.68 -10.68 -0.29
CA SER A 217 -10.89 -11.37 0.14
C SER A 217 -10.60 -12.42 1.19
N LEU A 218 -11.63 -12.77 1.97
CA LEU A 218 -11.60 -14.01 2.73
C LEU A 218 -11.57 -15.21 1.78
N LYS A 219 -10.81 -16.22 2.13
CA LYS A 219 -10.78 -17.51 1.43
C LYS A 219 -12.06 -18.27 1.78
N ASP A 220 -12.97 -18.32 0.83
CA ASP A 220 -14.27 -18.98 0.95
C ASP A 220 -14.33 -20.34 0.21
N GLY A 221 -13.24 -20.71 -0.48
CA GLY A 221 -13.17 -21.95 -1.28
C GLY A 221 -13.99 -21.92 -2.56
N ASN A 222 -14.59 -20.78 -2.92
CA ASN A 222 -15.37 -20.63 -4.15
C ASN A 222 -14.48 -20.21 -5.32
N GLU A 223 -13.87 -21.18 -5.97
CA GLU A 223 -12.95 -20.95 -7.09
C GLU A 223 -13.65 -20.27 -8.28
N GLU A 224 -14.90 -20.62 -8.57
CA GLU A 224 -15.65 -20.01 -9.68
C GLU A 224 -15.87 -18.51 -9.47
N GLU A 225 -16.27 -18.12 -8.27
CA GLU A 225 -16.44 -16.71 -7.91
C GLU A 225 -15.08 -15.98 -7.90
N MET A 226 -14.01 -16.61 -7.43
CA MET A 226 -12.66 -16.04 -7.49
C MET A 226 -12.24 -15.79 -8.94
N GLN A 227 -12.43 -16.73 -9.85
CA GLN A 227 -12.11 -16.57 -11.27
C GLN A 227 -12.96 -15.46 -11.92
N LYS A 228 -14.20 -15.29 -11.52
CA LYS A 228 -15.04 -14.17 -11.97
C LYS A 228 -14.49 -12.83 -11.49
N ARG A 229 -14.09 -12.74 -10.22
CA ARG A 229 -13.46 -11.51 -9.67
C ARG A 229 -12.15 -11.18 -10.37
N ILE A 230 -11.31 -12.18 -10.67
CA ILE A 230 -10.07 -12.01 -11.45
C ILE A 230 -10.36 -11.47 -12.86
N ARG A 231 -11.36 -12.01 -13.56
CA ARG A 231 -11.75 -11.48 -14.88
C ARG A 231 -12.19 -10.04 -14.83
N LEU A 232 -12.99 -9.66 -13.82
CA LEU A 232 -13.42 -8.28 -13.60
C LEU A 232 -12.21 -7.39 -13.29
N LEU A 233 -11.32 -7.81 -12.39
CA LEU A 233 -10.11 -7.05 -12.06
C LEU A 233 -9.25 -6.76 -13.29
N LYS A 234 -9.03 -7.78 -14.15
CA LYS A 234 -8.29 -7.62 -15.41
C LYS A 234 -8.96 -6.62 -16.34
N ALA A 235 -10.28 -6.70 -16.51
CA ALA A 235 -11.03 -5.81 -17.40
C ALA A 235 -10.94 -4.34 -16.92
N TYR A 236 -11.06 -4.09 -15.61
CA TYR A 236 -10.93 -2.74 -15.05
C TYR A 236 -9.49 -2.23 -15.03
N ALA A 237 -8.50 -3.10 -14.86
CA ALA A 237 -7.08 -2.72 -15.00
C ALA A 237 -6.75 -2.29 -16.43
N GLU A 238 -7.30 -2.97 -17.44
CA GLU A 238 -7.15 -2.56 -18.86
C GLU A 238 -7.90 -1.25 -19.15
N GLU A 239 -9.13 -1.08 -18.66
CA GLU A 239 -9.88 0.19 -18.79
C GLU A 239 -9.08 1.39 -18.24
N ILE A 240 -8.41 1.21 -17.09
CA ILE A 240 -7.57 2.26 -16.52
C ILE A 240 -6.30 2.45 -17.37
N SER A 241 -5.67 1.37 -17.84
CA SER A 241 -4.50 1.43 -18.72
C SER A 241 -4.80 2.23 -19.99
N GLU A 242 -5.95 1.98 -20.62
CA GLU A 242 -6.40 2.73 -21.81
C GLU A 242 -6.63 4.22 -21.51
N ALA A 243 -7.14 4.55 -20.32
CA ALA A 243 -7.41 5.92 -19.91
C ALA A 243 -6.15 6.76 -19.59
N ILE A 244 -4.99 6.10 -19.34
CA ILE A 244 -3.72 6.77 -19.02
C ILE A 244 -2.70 6.72 -20.17
N ARG A 245 -3.01 6.02 -21.26
CA ARG A 245 -2.23 6.01 -22.52
C ARG A 245 -2.52 7.25 -23.34
#